data_92fe9d43bb71f9a63062bb50e86c21c8
#
_entry.id   92fe9d43bb71f9a63062bb50e86c21c8
#
_cell.length_a   1.000
_cell.length_b   1.000
_cell.length_c   1.000
_cell.angle_alpha   90.00
_cell.angle_beta   90.00
_cell.angle_gamma   90.00
#
_symmetry.space_group_name_H-M   'P 1'
#
loop_
_entity.id
_entity.type
_entity.pdbx_description
1 polymer ?
#
loop_
_entity_poly.entity_id
_entity_poly.type
_entity_poly.pdbx_seq_one_letter_code
_entity_poly.pdbx_strand_id
1 'polypeptide(L)' 'MNKITEHDTREHLLATGELLCMQRGFTGMGLSELLKTAEVPKGSFYHYFRSKEAFGVAMLERHYAAYHQRLATHF' A
#
# COMPACT_ATOMS: atom_id res chain seq x y z
N MET A 1 21.47 6.06 -11.24
CA MET A 1 20.63 5.01 -11.67
C MET A 1 19.83 4.37 -10.56
N ASN A 2 18.57 4.29 -10.75
CA ASN A 2 17.71 3.83 -9.68
C ASN A 2 17.52 2.32 -9.69
N LYS A 3 17.75 1.74 -8.55
CA LYS A 3 17.46 0.36 -8.32
C LYS A 3 16.20 0.28 -7.51
N ILE A 4 15.24 -0.49 -7.96
CA ILE A 4 14.02 -0.69 -7.19
C ILE A 4 14.35 -1.60 -6.03
N THR A 5 14.19 -1.09 -4.83
CA THR A 5 14.47 -1.84 -3.61
C THR A 5 13.18 -2.47 -3.10
N GLU A 6 13.32 -3.35 -2.11
CA GLU A 6 12.15 -3.95 -1.46
C GLU A 6 11.25 -2.87 -0.86
N HIS A 7 11.88 -1.84 -0.27
CA HIS A 7 11.13 -0.73 0.31
C HIS A 7 10.29 -0.03 -0.77
N ASP A 8 10.87 0.21 -1.94
CA ASP A 8 10.18 0.90 -3.02
C ASP A 8 8.98 0.10 -3.52
N THR A 9 9.13 -1.22 -3.65
CA THR A 9 8.02 -2.06 -4.09
C THR A 9 6.90 -2.08 -3.05
N ARG A 10 7.27 -2.17 -1.78
CA ARG A 10 6.30 -2.14 -0.70
C ARG A 10 5.51 -0.83 -0.70
N GLU A 11 6.21 0.28 -0.82
CA GLU A 11 5.56 1.59 -0.86
C GLU A 11 4.68 1.76 -2.09
N HIS A 12 5.13 1.24 -3.21
CA HIS A 12 4.34 1.29 -4.45
C HIS A 12 3.02 0.53 -4.28
N LEU A 13 3.07 -0.65 -3.67
CA LEU A 13 1.87 -1.42 -3.40
C LEU A 13 0.91 -0.67 -2.48
N LEU A 14 1.45 -0.07 -1.42
CA LEU A 14 0.63 0.66 -0.46
C LEU A 14 -0.01 1.89 -1.10
N ALA A 15 0.75 2.63 -1.89
CA ALA A 15 0.23 3.82 -2.57
C ALA A 15 -0.87 3.43 -3.56
N THR A 16 -0.64 2.37 -4.33
CA THR A 16 -1.63 1.90 -5.28
C THR A 16 -2.89 1.43 -4.56
N GLY A 17 -2.72 0.71 -3.45
CA GLY A 17 -3.85 0.24 -2.67
C GLY A 17 -4.67 1.36 -2.09
N GLU A 18 -4.02 2.41 -1.60
CA GLU A 18 -4.73 3.57 -1.07
C GLU A 18 -5.58 4.22 -2.15
N LEU A 19 -5.03 4.35 -3.34
CA LEU A 19 -5.75 4.95 -4.45
C LEU A 19 -6.98 4.13 -4.82
N LEU A 20 -6.83 2.83 -4.91
CA LEU A 20 -7.96 1.94 -5.23
C LEU A 20 -9.01 1.94 -4.11
N CYS A 21 -8.57 2.03 -2.86
CA CYS A 21 -9.48 2.11 -1.73
C CYS A 21 -10.31 3.39 -1.77
N MET A 22 -9.72 4.49 -2.19
CA MET A 22 -10.45 5.73 -2.34
C MET A 22 -11.55 5.62 -3.39
N GLN A 23 -11.30 4.83 -4.43
CA GLN A 23 -12.25 4.68 -5.52
C GLN A 23 -13.33 3.65 -5.22
N ARG A 24 -12.97 2.55 -4.54
CA ARG A 24 -13.87 1.40 -4.39
C ARG A 24 -14.07 0.94 -2.96
N GLY A 25 -13.34 1.51 -2.01
CA GLY A 25 -13.34 1.02 -0.65
C GLY A 25 -12.49 -0.24 -0.51
N PHE A 26 -12.13 -0.57 0.72
CA PHE A 26 -11.26 -1.71 0.96
C PHE A 26 -11.92 -3.03 0.55
N THR A 27 -13.21 -3.19 0.87
CA THR A 27 -13.93 -4.42 0.52
C THR A 27 -14.11 -4.55 -0.98
N GLY A 28 -14.26 -3.43 -1.67
CA GLY A 28 -14.44 -3.44 -3.12
C GLY A 28 -13.16 -3.62 -3.90
N MET A 29 -12.02 -3.45 -3.24
CA MET A 29 -10.73 -3.62 -3.90
C MET A 29 -10.34 -5.09 -3.88
N GLY A 30 -10.25 -5.71 -5.05
CA GLY A 30 -9.80 -7.08 -5.16
C GLY A 30 -8.30 -7.17 -5.22
N LEU A 31 -7.74 -8.27 -4.69
CA LEU A 31 -6.29 -8.47 -4.73
C LEU A 31 -5.79 -8.52 -6.17
N SER A 32 -6.52 -9.23 -7.04
CA SER A 32 -6.12 -9.33 -8.44
C SER A 32 -6.04 -7.95 -9.10
N GLU A 33 -7.00 -7.10 -8.80
CA GLU A 33 -7.03 -5.75 -9.35
C GLU A 33 -5.84 -4.93 -8.85
N LEU A 34 -5.54 -5.06 -7.56
CA LEU A 34 -4.40 -4.37 -6.98
C LEU A 34 -3.10 -4.77 -7.68
N LEU A 35 -2.90 -6.08 -7.84
CA LEU A 35 -1.67 -6.58 -8.45
C LEU A 35 -1.56 -6.15 -9.90
N LYS A 36 -2.67 -6.17 -10.62
CA LYS A 36 -2.69 -5.76 -12.01
C LYS A 36 -2.37 -4.28 -12.15
N THR A 37 -3.01 -3.46 -11.33
CA THR A 37 -2.81 -2.01 -11.38
C THR A 37 -1.40 -1.63 -10.98
N ALA A 38 -0.86 -2.28 -9.96
CA ALA A 38 0.50 -1.99 -9.50
C ALA A 38 1.56 -2.65 -10.37
N GLU A 39 1.16 -3.59 -11.21
CA GLU A 39 2.07 -4.36 -12.06
C GLU A 39 3.09 -5.14 -11.23
N VAL A 40 2.58 -5.77 -10.17
CA VAL A 40 3.40 -6.54 -9.24
C VAL A 40 2.90 -7.98 -9.21
N PRO A 41 3.79 -8.96 -9.31
CA PRO A 41 3.38 -10.35 -9.24
C PRO A 41 2.85 -10.73 -7.86
N LYS A 42 1.98 -11.73 -7.84
CA LYS A 42 1.36 -12.20 -6.61
C LYS A 42 2.39 -12.64 -5.58
N GLY A 43 3.45 -13.31 -6.04
CA GLY A 43 4.50 -13.75 -5.16
C GLY A 43 5.20 -12.60 -4.44
N SER A 44 5.39 -11.50 -5.15
CA SER A 44 6.00 -10.32 -4.54
C SER A 44 5.09 -9.72 -3.48
N PHE A 45 3.79 -9.69 -3.75
CA PHE A 45 2.84 -9.19 -2.76
C PHE A 45 2.95 -10.00 -1.46
N TYR A 46 2.92 -11.33 -1.56
CA TYR A 46 2.97 -12.18 -0.39
C TYR A 46 4.33 -12.20 0.28
N HIS A 47 5.35 -11.72 -0.40
CA HIS A 47 6.65 -11.50 0.23
C HIS A 47 6.58 -10.39 1.28
N TYR A 48 5.75 -9.38 1.04
CA TYR A 48 5.65 -8.22 1.94
C TYR A 48 4.46 -8.30 2.89
N PHE A 49 3.38 -8.91 2.46
CA PHE A 49 2.12 -8.92 3.24
C PHE A 49 1.56 -10.33 3.28
N ARG A 50 1.17 -10.78 4.46
CA ARG A 50 0.66 -12.14 4.63
C ARG A 50 -0.71 -12.34 4.01
N SER A 51 -1.52 -11.29 3.99
CA SER A 51 -2.89 -11.37 3.54
C SER A 51 -3.35 -9.99 3.12
N LYS A 52 -4.54 -9.94 2.49
CA LYS A 52 -5.14 -8.67 2.14
C LYS A 52 -5.41 -7.85 3.39
N GLU A 53 -5.82 -8.51 4.48
CA GLU A 53 -6.11 -7.82 5.74
C GLU A 53 -4.84 -7.20 6.33
N ALA A 54 -3.73 -7.93 6.29
CA ALA A 54 -2.46 -7.40 6.76
C ALA A 54 -2.04 -6.20 5.92
N PHE A 55 -2.30 -6.26 4.62
CA PHE A 55 -2.05 -5.15 3.72
C PHE A 55 -2.89 -3.94 4.12
N GLY A 56 -4.16 -4.17 4.46
CA GLY A 56 -5.05 -3.10 4.90
C GLY A 56 -4.54 -2.41 6.16
N VAL A 57 -4.04 -3.19 7.12
CA VAL A 57 -3.47 -2.64 8.34
C VAL A 57 -2.25 -1.78 8.00
N ALA A 58 -1.40 -2.26 7.11
CA ALA A 58 -0.21 -1.51 6.70
C ALA A 58 -0.58 -0.19 6.03
N MET A 59 -1.65 -0.19 5.23
CA MET A 59 -2.13 1.05 4.62
C MET A 59 -2.58 2.06 5.67
N LEU A 60 -3.30 1.59 6.69
CA LEU A 60 -3.74 2.46 7.76
C LEU A 60 -2.57 3.02 8.54
N GLU A 61 -1.59 2.19 8.84
CA GLU A 61 -0.40 2.64 9.56
C GLU A 61 0.33 3.71 8.78
N ARG A 62 0.46 3.53 7.47
CA ARG A 62 1.11 4.50 6.61
C ARG A 62 0.34 5.83 6.61
N HIS A 63 -0.97 5.75 6.56
CA HIS A 63 -1.82 6.93 6.57
C HIS A 63 -1.69 7.70 7.88
N TYR A 64 -1.74 6.99 9.01
CA TYR A 64 -1.63 7.64 10.32
C TYR A 64 -0.25 8.22 10.54
N ALA A 65 0.80 7.55 10.07
CA ALA A 65 2.14 8.10 10.20
C ALA A 65 2.26 9.44 9.49
N ALA A 66 1.72 9.52 8.27
CA ALA A 66 1.74 10.78 7.51
C ALA A 66 0.92 11.85 8.21
N TYR A 67 -0.22 11.47 8.77
CA TYR A 67 -1.08 12.39 9.49
C TYR A 67 -0.38 12.95 10.72
N HIS A 68 0.27 12.08 11.49
CA HIS A 68 0.99 12.48 12.69
C HIS A 68 2.16 13.41 12.37
N GLN A 69 2.87 13.13 11.30
CA GLN A 69 3.96 13.99 10.88
C GLN A 69 3.47 15.39 10.53
N ARG A 70 2.32 15.45 9.88
CA ARG A 70 1.73 16.72 9.51
C ARG A 70 1.34 17.53 10.74
N LEU A 71 0.74 16.87 11.73
CA LEU A 71 0.37 17.52 12.99
C LEU A 71 1.59 18.02 13.73
N ALA A 72 2.63 17.18 13.79
CA ALA A 72 3.86 17.56 14.50
C ALA A 72 4.50 18.78 13.85
N THR A 73 4.40 18.91 12.55
CA THR A 73 4.97 20.04 11.83
C THR A 73 4.24 21.34 12.15
N HIS A 74 2.94 21.25 12.44
CA HIS A 74 2.13 22.42 12.70
C HIS A 74 2.20 22.91 14.15
N PHE A 75 2.71 22.10 15.02
CA PHE A 75 2.87 22.47 16.42
C PHE A 75 4.32 22.68 16.76
#